data_1eaf75d45530425b874fca15b7ce8073
#
_entry.id   1eaf75d45530425b874fca15b7ce8073
#
_cell.length_a   1.000
_cell.length_b   1.000
_cell.length_c   1.000
_cell.angle_alpha   90.00
_cell.angle_beta   90.00
_cell.angle_gamma   90.00
#
_symmetry.space_group_name_H-M   'P 1'
#
loop_
_entity.id
_entity.type
_entity.pdbx_description
1 polymer ?
#
loop_
_entity_poly.entity_id
_entity_poly.type
_entity_poly.pdbx_seq_one_letter_code
_entity_poly.pdbx_strand_id
1 'polypeptide(L)'
;IPCVKQLSEETLGINTDVVKTNANGEFGSLLIPLSDYQREAMQQYINRGYDLFTRRCADGRGVSQDSIKAIAEGRVWDGRTAKYIGLIDDFGSLSDAIEMAASLQELGEDYYVAEYPEVKNRWQRMMERYMNEQAEAKMRSELGVLYEYHKVLKQVLGRQHVLCLMEPLKIE
;
A
#
# COMPACT_ATOMS: atom_id res chain seq x y z
N ILE A 1 -6.54 -11.45 0.12
CA ILE A 1 -7.20 -11.44 1.44
C ILE A 1 -6.54 -12.55 2.25
N PRO A 2 -5.88 -12.25 3.38
CA PRO A 2 -5.31 -13.27 4.24
C PRO A 2 -6.41 -14.15 4.83
N CYS A 3 -6.15 -15.45 4.99
CA CYS A 3 -7.06 -16.37 5.65
C CYS A 3 -6.32 -17.01 6.84
N VAL A 4 -6.87 -16.84 8.04
CA VAL A 4 -6.30 -17.35 9.29
C VAL A 4 -7.04 -18.59 9.81
N LYS A 5 -7.87 -19.20 8.98
CA LYS A 5 -8.68 -20.38 9.34
C LYS A 5 -7.83 -21.50 9.93
N GLN A 6 -6.75 -21.87 9.26
CA GLN A 6 -5.88 -22.94 9.71
C GLN A 6 -5.25 -22.66 11.07
N LEU A 7 -4.79 -21.41 11.31
CA LEU A 7 -4.29 -21.02 12.62
C LEU A 7 -5.37 -21.13 13.69
N SER A 8 -6.58 -20.67 13.40
CA SER A 8 -7.70 -20.70 14.33
C SER A 8 -8.11 -22.12 14.71
N GLU A 9 -8.31 -22.99 13.72
CA GLU A 9 -8.82 -24.34 13.92
C GLU A 9 -7.74 -25.31 14.43
N GLU A 10 -6.55 -25.35 13.80
CA GLU A 10 -5.52 -26.33 14.09
C GLU A 10 -4.64 -25.96 15.29
N THR A 11 -4.38 -24.65 15.49
CA THR A 11 -3.47 -24.17 16.54
C THR A 11 -4.21 -23.73 17.81
N LEU A 12 -5.31 -23.01 17.63
CA LEU A 12 -6.07 -22.43 18.77
C LEU A 12 -7.28 -23.27 19.15
N GLY A 13 -7.69 -24.25 18.35
CA GLY A 13 -8.87 -25.08 18.61
C GLY A 13 -10.19 -24.32 18.51
N ILE A 14 -10.20 -23.15 17.85
CA ILE A 14 -11.38 -22.29 17.70
C ILE A 14 -12.05 -22.62 16.37
N ASN A 15 -13.22 -23.27 16.44
CA ASN A 15 -14.06 -23.53 15.28
C ASN A 15 -14.97 -22.33 15.02
N THR A 16 -15.15 -22.00 13.74
CA THR A 16 -16.00 -20.87 13.32
C THR A 16 -17.11 -21.39 12.45
N ASP A 17 -18.34 -21.03 12.79
CA ASP A 17 -19.52 -21.26 11.95
C ASP A 17 -20.05 -19.92 11.43
N VAL A 18 -20.68 -19.94 10.24
CA VAL A 18 -21.17 -18.74 9.58
C VAL A 18 -22.61 -18.86 9.18
N VAL A 19 -23.42 -17.96 9.71
CA VAL A 19 -24.80 -17.76 9.23
C VAL A 19 -24.79 -16.66 8.18
N LYS A 20 -25.23 -16.97 6.97
CA LYS A 20 -25.23 -16.04 5.84
C LYS A 20 -26.58 -16.03 5.12
N THR A 21 -26.96 -14.87 4.59
CA THR A 21 -28.20 -14.66 3.86
C THR A 21 -28.09 -14.94 2.36
N ASN A 22 -26.87 -15.02 1.83
CA ASN A 22 -26.59 -15.31 0.43
C ASN A 22 -25.24 -16.03 0.27
N ALA A 23 -24.97 -16.54 -0.93
CA ALA A 23 -23.79 -17.36 -1.22
C ALA A 23 -22.44 -16.63 -1.02
N ASN A 24 -22.44 -15.28 -1.05
CA ASN A 24 -21.24 -14.46 -0.92
C ASN A 24 -21.22 -13.59 0.35
N GLY A 25 -22.12 -13.86 1.33
CA GLY A 25 -22.25 -13.07 2.55
C GLY A 25 -20.97 -13.04 3.42
N GLU A 26 -20.11 -14.05 3.26
CA GLU A 26 -18.81 -14.15 3.95
C GLU A 26 -17.64 -13.50 3.18
N PHE A 27 -17.89 -12.87 2.04
CA PHE A 27 -16.84 -12.25 1.24
C PHE A 27 -15.98 -11.28 2.08
N GLY A 28 -14.66 -11.50 2.06
CA GLY A 28 -13.72 -10.71 2.84
C GLY A 28 -13.50 -11.22 4.27
N SER A 29 -14.15 -12.30 4.70
CA SER A 29 -13.85 -12.95 5.97
C SER A 29 -12.39 -13.40 6.04
N LEU A 30 -11.77 -13.22 7.21
CA LEU A 30 -10.43 -13.73 7.48
C LEU A 30 -10.44 -15.21 7.88
N LEU A 31 -11.61 -15.76 8.23
CA LEU A 31 -11.78 -17.12 8.76
C LEU A 31 -12.28 -18.10 7.72
N ILE A 32 -12.72 -17.61 6.56
CA ILE A 32 -13.25 -18.45 5.49
C ILE A 32 -12.45 -18.18 4.21
N PRO A 33 -11.91 -19.23 3.57
CA PRO A 33 -11.24 -19.09 2.28
C PRO A 33 -12.21 -18.55 1.21
N LEU A 34 -11.67 -17.78 0.28
CA LEU A 34 -12.45 -17.33 -0.88
C LEU A 34 -12.88 -18.55 -1.72
N SER A 35 -14.15 -18.56 -2.13
CA SER A 35 -14.61 -19.49 -3.15
C SER A 35 -13.96 -19.16 -4.51
N ASP A 36 -14.01 -20.13 -5.45
CA ASP A 36 -13.46 -19.92 -6.79
C ASP A 36 -14.15 -18.76 -7.51
N TYR A 37 -15.47 -18.64 -7.37
CA TYR A 37 -16.24 -17.52 -7.89
C TYR A 37 -15.77 -16.17 -7.29
N GLN A 38 -15.58 -16.11 -5.98
CA GLN A 38 -15.12 -14.89 -5.30
C GLN A 38 -13.68 -14.54 -5.71
N ARG A 39 -12.83 -15.54 -5.91
CA ARG A 39 -11.45 -15.38 -6.39
C ARG A 39 -11.43 -14.81 -7.81
N GLU A 40 -12.25 -15.38 -8.69
CA GLU A 40 -12.36 -14.92 -10.06
C GLU A 40 -12.91 -13.49 -10.13
N ALA A 41 -13.95 -13.18 -9.38
CA ALA A 41 -14.52 -11.83 -9.30
C ALA A 41 -13.48 -10.80 -8.81
N MET A 42 -12.69 -11.16 -7.80
CA MET A 42 -11.59 -10.33 -7.30
C MET A 42 -10.50 -10.15 -8.35
N GLN A 43 -10.12 -11.20 -9.06
CA GLN A 43 -9.14 -11.14 -10.13
C GLN A 43 -9.60 -10.21 -11.26
N GLN A 44 -10.86 -10.29 -11.66
CA GLN A 44 -11.42 -9.39 -12.66
C GLN A 44 -11.45 -7.94 -12.19
N TYR A 45 -11.72 -7.70 -10.90
CA TYR A 45 -11.67 -6.37 -10.31
C TYR A 45 -10.24 -5.80 -10.36
N ILE A 46 -9.24 -6.60 -9.96
CA ILE A 46 -7.82 -6.21 -10.01
C ILE A 46 -7.37 -5.93 -11.45
N ASN A 47 -7.74 -6.81 -12.40
CA ASN A 47 -7.38 -6.63 -13.81
C ASN A 47 -7.96 -5.33 -14.39
N ARG A 48 -9.22 -5.01 -14.07
CA ARG A 48 -9.83 -3.73 -14.47
C ARG A 48 -9.14 -2.53 -13.84
N GLY A 49 -8.77 -2.63 -12.56
CA GLY A 49 -8.01 -1.59 -11.86
C GLY A 49 -6.65 -1.36 -12.51
N TYR A 50 -5.93 -2.44 -12.83
CA TYR A 50 -4.64 -2.35 -13.50
C TYR A 50 -4.75 -1.79 -14.94
N ASP A 51 -5.77 -2.19 -15.69
CA ASP A 51 -6.02 -1.65 -17.03
C ASP A 51 -6.33 -0.14 -16.98
N LEU A 52 -7.17 0.29 -16.04
CA LEU A 52 -7.44 1.71 -15.82
C LEU A 52 -6.18 2.48 -15.43
N PHE A 53 -5.36 1.94 -14.52
CA PHE A 53 -4.11 2.54 -14.08
C PHE A 53 -3.14 2.74 -15.24
N THR A 54 -2.86 1.67 -15.98
CA THR A 54 -1.93 1.73 -17.13
C THR A 54 -2.43 2.64 -18.25
N ARG A 55 -3.75 2.72 -18.47
CA ARG A 55 -4.35 3.67 -19.41
C ARG A 55 -4.13 5.12 -18.97
N ARG A 56 -4.38 5.44 -17.69
CA ARG A 56 -4.14 6.79 -17.17
C ARG A 56 -2.67 7.22 -17.28
N CYS A 57 -1.75 6.28 -17.04
CA CYS A 57 -0.33 6.54 -17.25
C CYS A 57 -0.01 6.81 -18.72
N ALA A 58 -0.57 6.01 -19.64
CA ALA A 58 -0.39 6.17 -21.06
C ALA A 58 -0.92 7.53 -21.56
N ASP A 59 -2.13 7.90 -21.16
CA ASP A 59 -2.75 9.19 -21.48
C ASP A 59 -1.89 10.36 -20.95
N GLY A 60 -1.45 10.29 -19.69
CA GLY A 60 -0.62 11.33 -19.08
C GLY A 60 0.78 11.47 -19.68
N ARG A 61 1.34 10.38 -20.21
CA ARG A 61 2.66 10.35 -20.86
C ARG A 61 2.60 10.52 -22.39
N GLY A 62 1.43 10.51 -22.97
CA GLY A 62 1.25 10.59 -24.43
C GLY A 62 1.83 9.38 -25.19
N VAL A 63 1.84 8.21 -24.56
CA VAL A 63 2.38 6.95 -25.14
C VAL A 63 1.29 5.88 -25.21
N SER A 64 1.57 4.77 -25.91
CA SER A 64 0.62 3.66 -25.97
C SER A 64 0.54 2.93 -24.61
N GLN A 65 -0.64 2.39 -24.31
CA GLN A 65 -0.84 1.58 -23.09
C GLN A 65 0.08 0.34 -23.08
N ASP A 66 0.37 -0.24 -24.23
CA ASP A 66 1.26 -1.39 -24.35
C ASP A 66 2.71 -1.01 -23.99
N SER A 67 3.15 0.20 -24.33
CA SER A 67 4.47 0.72 -23.92
C SER A 67 4.56 0.84 -22.40
N ILE A 68 3.49 1.32 -21.73
CA ILE A 68 3.43 1.37 -20.28
C ILE A 68 3.46 -0.05 -19.68
N LYS A 69 2.66 -0.98 -20.20
CA LYS A 69 2.64 -2.37 -19.73
C LYS A 69 4.01 -3.06 -19.87
N ALA A 70 4.75 -2.77 -20.92
CA ALA A 70 6.08 -3.33 -21.15
C ALA A 70 7.13 -2.95 -20.09
N ILE A 71 6.98 -1.79 -19.45
CA ILE A 71 7.88 -1.28 -18.42
C ILE A 71 7.32 -1.37 -16.99
N ALA A 72 6.06 -1.75 -16.86
CA ALA A 72 5.34 -1.86 -15.57
C ALA A 72 5.55 -3.24 -14.89
N GLU A 73 4.54 -3.80 -14.28
CA GLU A 73 4.54 -5.11 -13.60
C GLU A 73 5.50 -5.22 -12.40
N GLY A 74 5.63 -4.12 -11.65
CA GLY A 74 6.45 -4.08 -10.44
C GLY A 74 7.96 -4.02 -10.68
N ARG A 75 8.41 -3.77 -11.93
CA ARG A 75 9.83 -3.57 -12.22
C ARG A 75 10.35 -2.29 -11.57
N VAL A 76 11.56 -2.37 -11.05
CA VAL A 76 12.28 -1.23 -10.45
C VAL A 76 13.33 -0.74 -11.43
N TRP A 77 13.34 0.55 -11.70
CA TRP A 77 14.26 1.19 -12.62
C TRP A 77 15.16 2.18 -11.89
N ASP A 78 16.43 2.22 -12.25
CA ASP A 78 17.31 3.31 -11.84
C ASP A 78 16.91 4.63 -12.53
N GLY A 79 17.30 5.77 -11.95
CA GLY A 79 16.88 7.08 -12.46
C GLY A 79 17.26 7.35 -13.93
N ARG A 80 18.43 6.87 -14.38
CA ARG A 80 18.89 7.03 -15.76
C ARG A 80 18.00 6.27 -16.72
N THR A 81 17.75 5.00 -16.42
CA THR A 81 16.86 4.14 -17.20
C THR A 81 15.43 4.70 -17.16
N ALA A 82 14.94 5.14 -16.00
CA ALA A 82 13.62 5.74 -15.85
C ALA A 82 13.43 6.98 -16.76
N LYS A 83 14.44 7.84 -16.88
CA LYS A 83 14.40 8.97 -17.81
C LYS A 83 14.43 8.49 -19.28
N TYR A 84 15.27 7.52 -19.59
CA TYR A 84 15.39 6.98 -20.95
C TYR A 84 14.08 6.35 -21.45
N ILE A 85 13.37 5.61 -20.59
CA ILE A 85 12.10 4.97 -20.93
C ILE A 85 10.87 5.89 -20.71
N GLY A 86 11.09 7.16 -20.35
CA GLY A 86 10.03 8.16 -20.22
C GLY A 86 9.17 8.04 -18.95
N LEU A 87 9.65 7.38 -17.90
CA LEU A 87 8.95 7.33 -16.62
C LEU A 87 9.07 8.61 -15.81
N ILE A 88 10.20 9.33 -15.97
CA ILE A 88 10.43 10.63 -15.34
C ILE A 88 10.80 11.65 -16.41
N ASP A 89 10.51 12.92 -16.14
CA ASP A 89 10.74 14.01 -17.07
C ASP A 89 12.14 14.57 -16.94
N ASP A 90 12.63 14.74 -15.72
CA ASP A 90 14.00 15.18 -15.46
C ASP A 90 14.54 14.68 -14.11
N PHE A 91 15.84 14.95 -13.89
CA PHE A 91 16.49 14.74 -12.60
C PHE A 91 16.45 16.02 -11.80
N GLY A 92 16.25 15.90 -10.51
CA GLY A 92 16.25 17.04 -9.61
C GLY A 92 16.10 16.63 -8.16
N SER A 93 16.35 17.58 -7.28
CA SER A 93 16.07 17.49 -5.86
C SER A 93 14.59 17.82 -5.59
N LEU A 94 14.16 17.70 -4.33
CA LEU A 94 12.83 18.15 -3.91
C LEU A 94 12.66 19.65 -4.13
N SER A 95 13.71 20.46 -3.93
CA SER A 95 13.66 21.90 -4.16
C SER A 95 13.41 22.21 -5.64
N ASP A 96 14.09 21.54 -6.55
CA ASP A 96 13.91 21.72 -7.99
C ASP A 96 12.47 21.34 -8.42
N ALA A 97 11.90 20.31 -7.80
CA ALA A 97 10.50 19.92 -8.06
C ALA A 97 9.50 20.97 -7.56
N ILE A 98 9.76 21.60 -6.41
CA ILE A 98 8.93 22.68 -5.87
C ILE A 98 9.01 23.93 -6.77
N GLU A 99 10.21 24.31 -7.18
CA GLU A 99 10.43 25.43 -8.09
C GLU A 99 9.75 25.20 -9.45
N MET A 100 9.87 23.98 -9.98
CA MET A 100 9.18 23.60 -11.21
C MET A 100 7.65 23.70 -11.06
N ALA A 101 7.09 23.23 -9.94
CA ALA A 101 5.66 23.31 -9.67
C ALA A 101 5.18 24.76 -9.55
N ALA A 102 5.95 25.62 -8.88
CA ALA A 102 5.66 27.05 -8.79
C ALA A 102 5.71 27.73 -10.17
N SER A 103 6.71 27.39 -10.98
CA SER A 103 6.86 27.90 -12.36
C SER A 103 5.69 27.49 -13.25
N LEU A 104 5.25 26.22 -13.19
CA LEU A 104 4.11 25.71 -13.98
C LEU A 104 2.78 26.42 -13.63
N GLN A 105 2.65 26.95 -12.41
CA GLN A 105 1.48 27.70 -11.96
C GLN A 105 1.67 29.23 -12.02
N GLU A 106 2.79 29.70 -12.55
CA GLU A 106 3.13 31.13 -12.70
C GLU A 106 3.04 31.90 -11.37
N LEU A 107 3.40 31.24 -10.23
CA LEU A 107 3.29 31.85 -8.89
C LEU A 107 4.33 32.94 -8.61
N GLY A 108 5.34 33.11 -9.49
CA GLY A 108 6.44 34.05 -9.26
C GLY A 108 7.33 33.60 -8.09
N GLU A 109 7.88 34.58 -7.35
CA GLU A 109 8.72 34.33 -6.17
C GLU A 109 7.92 34.29 -4.86
N ASP A 110 6.67 34.77 -4.87
CA ASP A 110 5.80 34.90 -3.70
C ASP A 110 4.94 33.64 -3.47
N TYR A 111 5.57 32.50 -3.19
CA TYR A 111 4.87 31.29 -2.77
C TYR A 111 5.41 30.76 -1.44
N TYR A 112 4.58 30.01 -0.71
CA TYR A 112 5.02 29.30 0.49
C TYR A 112 4.80 27.79 0.34
N VAL A 113 5.70 27.03 0.95
CA VAL A 113 5.60 25.56 0.98
C VAL A 113 4.95 25.13 2.29
N ALA A 114 3.78 24.50 2.21
CA ALA A 114 3.12 23.91 3.37
C ALA A 114 3.40 22.42 3.45
N GLU A 115 3.96 21.95 4.56
CA GLU A 115 4.28 20.55 4.78
C GLU A 115 3.14 19.86 5.54
N TYR A 116 2.63 18.75 4.98
CA TYR A 116 1.59 17.93 5.59
C TYR A 116 2.03 16.46 5.66
N PRO A 117 1.77 15.74 6.77
CA PRO A 117 1.24 16.27 8.06
C PRO A 117 2.25 17.20 8.74
N GLU A 118 1.74 18.10 9.62
CA GLU A 118 2.61 18.99 10.38
C GLU A 118 3.76 18.25 11.07
N VAL A 119 4.98 18.77 10.92
CA VAL A 119 6.16 18.13 11.50
C VAL A 119 6.12 18.28 13.01
N LYS A 120 5.84 17.17 13.68
CA LYS A 120 5.88 17.11 15.15
C LYS A 120 7.26 17.50 15.66
N ASN A 121 7.32 18.30 16.71
CA ASN A 121 8.59 18.72 17.31
C ASN A 121 9.37 17.50 17.85
N ARG A 122 10.69 17.67 18.12
CA ARG A 122 11.57 16.58 18.54
C ARG A 122 11.09 15.89 19.83
N TRP A 123 10.50 16.64 20.75
CA TRP A 123 9.95 16.15 22.00
C TRP A 123 8.72 15.27 21.77
N GLN A 124 7.79 15.73 20.95
CA GLN A 124 6.59 14.96 20.61
C GLN A 124 6.96 13.63 19.94
N ARG A 125 7.92 13.65 18.99
CA ARG A 125 8.41 12.43 18.34
C ARG A 125 9.09 11.47 19.32
N MET A 126 9.86 11.98 20.27
CA MET A 126 10.54 11.17 21.27
C MET A 126 9.53 10.55 22.25
N MET A 127 8.56 11.32 22.72
CA MET A 127 7.49 10.82 23.59
C MET A 127 6.62 9.77 22.89
N GLU A 128 6.25 9.98 21.62
CA GLU A 128 5.49 9.01 20.86
C GLU A 128 6.28 7.71 20.63
N ARG A 129 7.57 7.80 20.33
CA ARG A 129 8.41 6.60 20.23
C ARG A 129 8.43 5.82 21.55
N TYR A 130 8.69 6.51 22.64
CA TYR A 130 8.74 5.89 23.96
C TYR A 130 7.40 5.23 24.34
N MET A 131 6.29 5.92 24.10
CA MET A 131 4.94 5.38 24.38
C MET A 131 4.62 4.20 23.44
N ASN A 132 4.97 4.30 22.16
CA ASN A 132 4.75 3.22 21.20
C ASN A 132 5.60 1.99 21.52
N GLU A 133 6.89 2.16 21.87
CA GLU A 133 7.77 1.07 22.27
C GLU A 133 7.26 0.35 23.52
N GLN A 134 6.76 1.09 24.51
CA GLN A 134 6.15 0.49 25.70
C GLN A 134 4.85 -0.24 25.38
N ALA A 135 3.99 0.36 24.55
CA ALA A 135 2.75 -0.27 24.11
C ALA A 135 3.02 -1.54 23.28
N GLU A 136 4.01 -1.50 22.39
CA GLU A 136 4.42 -2.67 21.60
C GLU A 136 5.05 -3.75 22.48
N ALA A 137 5.90 -3.40 23.44
CA ALA A 137 6.52 -4.35 24.36
C ALA A 137 5.46 -5.06 25.22
N LYS A 138 4.48 -4.30 25.73
CA LYS A 138 3.36 -4.83 26.48
C LYS A 138 2.51 -5.77 25.62
N MET A 139 2.15 -5.34 24.41
CA MET A 139 1.36 -6.12 23.49
C MET A 139 2.09 -7.40 23.04
N ARG A 140 3.41 -7.32 22.83
CA ARG A 140 4.24 -8.48 22.53
C ARG A 140 4.30 -9.49 23.68
N SER A 141 4.33 -9.01 24.94
CA SER A 141 4.30 -9.88 26.11
C SER A 141 2.93 -10.55 26.32
N GLU A 142 1.84 -9.85 26.00
CA GLU A 142 0.48 -10.38 26.15
C GLU A 142 0.09 -11.34 25.02
N LEU A 143 0.46 -11.04 23.78
CA LEU A 143 0.07 -11.81 22.60
C LEU A 143 1.07 -12.91 22.22
N GLY A 144 2.30 -12.88 22.73
CA GLY A 144 3.32 -13.87 22.42
C GLY A 144 3.44 -14.12 20.90
N VAL A 145 3.26 -15.36 20.48
CA VAL A 145 3.35 -15.77 19.06
C VAL A 145 2.30 -15.09 18.18
N LEU A 146 1.17 -14.66 18.76
CA LEU A 146 0.09 -13.97 18.00
C LEU A 146 0.42 -12.52 17.68
N TYR A 147 1.47 -11.94 18.27
CA TYR A 147 1.85 -10.55 18.03
C TYR A 147 2.17 -10.26 16.55
N GLU A 148 2.90 -11.14 15.87
CA GLU A 148 3.23 -10.96 14.46
C GLU A 148 1.98 -10.96 13.57
N TYR A 149 1.03 -11.85 13.86
CA TYR A 149 -0.26 -11.87 13.16
C TYR A 149 -1.10 -10.62 13.43
N HIS A 150 -1.12 -10.14 14.69
CA HIS A 150 -1.78 -8.88 15.05
C HIS A 150 -1.18 -7.69 14.30
N LYS A 151 0.14 -7.63 14.14
CA LYS A 151 0.84 -6.57 13.41
C LYS A 151 0.42 -6.54 11.93
N VAL A 152 0.42 -7.71 11.28
CA VAL A 152 -0.04 -7.85 9.89
C VAL A 152 -1.52 -7.45 9.77
N LEU A 153 -2.37 -7.93 10.67
CA LEU A 153 -3.79 -7.62 10.69
C LEU A 153 -4.05 -6.12 10.84
N LYS A 154 -3.34 -5.47 11.76
CA LYS A 154 -3.41 -4.01 11.97
C LYS A 154 -2.96 -3.24 10.73
N GLN A 155 -1.92 -3.69 10.05
CA GLN A 155 -1.49 -3.08 8.79
C GLN A 155 -2.53 -3.21 7.68
N VAL A 156 -3.21 -4.35 7.59
CA VAL A 156 -4.24 -4.59 6.57
C VAL A 156 -5.53 -3.83 6.89
N LEU A 157 -6.00 -3.89 8.13
CA LEU A 157 -7.25 -3.23 8.55
C LEU A 157 -7.15 -1.72 8.70
N GLY A 158 -5.96 -1.20 9.06
CA GLY A 158 -5.73 0.24 9.19
C GLY A 158 -5.62 1.00 7.88
N ARG A 159 -5.66 0.32 6.75
CA ARG A 159 -5.50 0.91 5.42
C ARG A 159 -6.83 0.92 4.67
N GLN A 160 -7.42 2.09 4.55
CA GLN A 160 -8.71 2.30 3.87
C GLN A 160 -8.59 2.47 2.34
N HIS A 161 -7.37 2.37 1.78
CA HIS A 161 -7.13 2.65 0.36
C HIS A 161 -6.48 1.48 -0.36
N VAL A 162 -6.71 1.40 -1.67
CA VAL A 162 -6.00 0.46 -2.55
C VAL A 162 -4.51 0.81 -2.56
N LEU A 163 -3.67 -0.15 -2.18
CA LEU A 163 -2.23 0.03 -2.08
C LEU A 163 -1.52 -0.84 -3.13
N CYS A 164 -0.63 -0.22 -3.87
CA CYS A 164 0.39 -0.94 -4.63
C CYS A 164 1.57 -1.19 -3.68
N LEU A 165 1.69 -2.40 -3.16
CA LEU A 165 2.79 -2.78 -2.27
C LEU A 165 3.83 -3.56 -3.08
N MET A 166 5.06 -3.11 -2.98
CA MET A 166 6.23 -3.88 -3.40
C MET A 166 6.64 -4.80 -2.24
N GLU A 167 7.03 -6.03 -2.53
CA GLU A 167 7.64 -6.89 -1.52
C GLU A 167 8.88 -6.23 -0.92
N PRO A 168 9.06 -6.31 0.40
CA PRO A 168 10.26 -5.76 1.02
C PRO A 168 11.49 -6.48 0.48
N LEU A 169 12.41 -5.71 -0.11
CA LEU A 169 13.70 -6.23 -0.55
C LEU A 169 14.44 -6.77 0.67
N LYS A 170 14.69 -8.07 0.70
CA LYS A 170 15.66 -8.65 1.64
C LYS A 170 17.05 -8.29 1.12
N ILE A 171 17.70 -7.34 1.76
CA ILE A 171 19.11 -7.07 1.56
C ILE A 171 19.85 -8.09 2.44
N GLU A 172 20.46 -9.10 1.81
CA GLU A 172 21.42 -10.00 2.47
C GLU A 172 22.76 -9.29 2.66
#